data_bf4c040291e9d43d606926ba48640945
#
_entry.id   bf4c040291e9d43d606926ba48640945
#
_cell.length_a   1.000
_cell.length_b   1.000
_cell.length_c   1.000
_cell.angle_alpha   90.00
_cell.angle_beta   90.00
_cell.angle_gamma   90.00
#
_symmetry.space_group_name_H-M   'P 1'
#
loop_
_entity.id
_entity.type
_entity.pdbx_description
1 polymer ?
#
loop_
_entity_poly.entity_id
_entity_poly.type
_entity_poly.pdbx_seq_one_letter_code
_entity_poly.pdbx_strand_id
1 'polypeptide(L)'
;MYSDDNSQSRKNRKEYTMGNLKWPEGKKCAVMFTFDVDGDTTWENGNRGLPNGEKYIKSLSVGQYGPKRCVDRILDMLDRYGVKATFFVPGLTAERYPDVIMRIAEAGHEIGHHGYAHERFAGKTTEEQIEIIEKTQAIFKKLIGHEVTGFRTPSGDWAKITPQLLYERGFRYSSSMRGDDRPYRTIINGEKTDFIEIPTKWEVDDYVAMAYNMYPAEPAGQDRISSYRLVEDNFMR
;
A
#
# COMPACT_ATOMS: atom_id res chain seq x y z
N MET A 1 -19.51 -23.97 36.60
CA MET A 1 -19.23 -22.70 37.30
C MET A 1 -18.01 -22.08 36.61
N TYR A 2 -18.25 -21.20 35.67
CA TYR A 2 -17.20 -20.35 35.11
C TYR A 2 -17.44 -18.96 35.71
N SER A 3 -16.55 -18.54 36.56
CA SER A 3 -16.58 -17.21 37.18
C SER A 3 -16.06 -16.18 36.15
N ASP A 4 -16.92 -15.19 35.88
CA ASP A 4 -16.61 -14.00 35.12
C ASP A 4 -15.47 -13.20 35.76
N ASP A 5 -14.28 -13.27 35.16
CA ASP A 5 -13.22 -12.29 35.42
C ASP A 5 -13.10 -11.32 34.26
N ASN A 6 -14.17 -10.56 34.04
CA ASN A 6 -14.30 -9.62 32.94
C ASN A 6 -14.02 -8.16 33.36
N SER A 7 -13.53 -7.94 34.61
CA SER A 7 -13.28 -6.59 35.14
C SER A 7 -11.86 -6.09 34.84
N GLN A 8 -10.90 -6.98 34.66
CA GLN A 8 -9.50 -6.63 34.40
C GLN A 8 -9.26 -6.31 32.90
N SER A 9 -10.02 -6.96 32.01
CA SER A 9 -9.91 -6.69 30.57
C SER A 9 -10.49 -5.34 30.15
N ARG A 10 -11.42 -4.77 30.92
CA ARG A 10 -12.00 -3.45 30.65
C ARG A 10 -11.12 -2.28 31.12
N LYS A 11 -10.25 -2.48 32.10
CA LYS A 11 -9.30 -1.44 32.57
C LYS A 11 -8.16 -1.20 31.59
N ASN A 12 -7.71 -2.24 30.88
CA ASN A 12 -6.62 -2.11 29.90
C ASN A 12 -7.07 -1.54 28.54
N ARG A 13 -8.38 -1.46 28.26
CA ARG A 13 -8.91 -0.80 27.04
C ARG A 13 -8.77 0.72 27.03
N LYS A 14 -8.47 1.37 28.17
CA LYS A 14 -8.34 2.83 28.24
C LYS A 14 -6.98 3.38 27.78
N GLU A 15 -5.97 2.55 27.63
CA GLU A 15 -4.63 3.02 27.25
C GLU A 15 -4.39 3.03 25.74
N TYR A 16 -5.23 2.34 24.94
CA TYR A 16 -5.19 2.40 23.47
C TYR A 16 -6.10 3.46 22.84
N THR A 17 -6.78 4.25 23.63
CA THR A 17 -7.49 5.40 23.11
C THR A 17 -6.47 6.44 22.68
N MET A 18 -6.29 6.60 21.38
CA MET A 18 -5.67 7.79 20.81
C MET A 18 -6.30 9.01 21.50
N GLY A 19 -5.50 9.73 22.28
CA GLY A 19 -5.96 10.96 22.90
C GLY A 19 -6.56 11.83 21.81
N ASN A 20 -7.82 12.20 21.98
CA ASN A 20 -8.65 13.08 21.17
C ASN A 20 -8.00 13.51 19.85
N LEU A 21 -8.22 12.74 18.80
CA LEU A 21 -7.85 13.14 17.45
C LEU A 21 -8.60 14.43 17.15
N LYS A 22 -7.88 15.55 17.17
CA LYS A 22 -8.48 16.83 16.83
C LYS A 22 -8.50 16.93 15.31
N TRP A 23 -9.67 16.78 14.74
CA TRP A 23 -9.86 17.08 13.34
C TRP A 23 -9.57 18.56 13.07
N PRO A 24 -9.05 18.92 11.89
CA PRO A 24 -9.00 20.32 11.48
C PRO A 24 -10.37 20.97 11.60
N GLU A 25 -10.40 22.27 11.89
CA GLU A 25 -11.63 23.00 12.15
C GLU A 25 -12.70 22.75 11.07
N GLY A 26 -13.90 22.40 11.50
CA GLY A 26 -15.03 22.10 10.61
C GLY A 26 -15.00 20.72 9.93
N LYS A 27 -13.97 19.91 10.14
CA LYS A 27 -13.87 18.55 9.56
C LYS A 27 -14.31 17.50 10.56
N LYS A 28 -15.00 16.46 10.09
CA LYS A 28 -15.49 15.34 10.90
C LYS A 28 -14.83 14.00 10.57
N CYS A 29 -14.27 13.90 9.37
CA CYS A 29 -13.56 12.72 8.88
C CYS A 29 -12.48 13.13 7.85
N ALA A 30 -11.59 12.20 7.53
CA ALA A 30 -10.71 12.27 6.37
C ALA A 30 -10.95 11.04 5.50
N VAL A 31 -11.01 11.24 4.19
CA VAL A 31 -11.04 10.17 3.20
C VAL A 31 -9.77 10.28 2.38
N MET A 32 -9.02 9.19 2.29
CA MET A 32 -7.78 9.11 1.54
C MET A 32 -7.96 8.14 0.39
N PHE A 33 -7.87 8.64 -0.84
CA PHE A 33 -7.78 7.77 -2.01
C PHE A 33 -6.32 7.41 -2.25
N THR A 34 -6.06 6.11 -2.34
CA THR A 34 -4.72 5.59 -2.58
C THR A 34 -4.75 4.55 -3.68
N PHE A 35 -3.72 4.50 -4.50
CA PHE A 35 -3.60 3.56 -5.62
C PHE A 35 -2.23 2.90 -5.57
N ASP A 36 -2.18 1.58 -5.64
CA ASP A 36 -0.95 0.83 -5.78
C ASP A 36 -0.69 0.63 -7.29
N VAL A 37 0.40 1.20 -7.81
CA VAL A 37 0.74 1.16 -9.24
C VAL A 37 1.81 0.11 -9.47
N ASP A 38 1.45 -1.14 -9.27
CA ASP A 38 2.38 -2.27 -9.34
C ASP A 38 2.90 -2.54 -10.75
N GLY A 39 2.11 -2.19 -11.76
CA GLY A 39 2.44 -2.54 -13.13
C GLY A 39 2.49 -4.06 -13.32
N ASP A 40 3.52 -4.52 -14.03
CA ASP A 40 3.73 -5.94 -14.30
C ASP A 40 4.50 -6.67 -13.17
N THR A 41 5.02 -5.96 -12.16
CA THR A 41 5.84 -6.55 -11.08
C THR A 41 5.09 -7.59 -10.25
N THR A 42 3.84 -7.35 -9.91
CA THR A 42 2.99 -8.30 -9.18
C THR A 42 2.80 -9.59 -9.98
N TRP A 43 2.56 -9.47 -11.28
CA TRP A 43 2.37 -10.61 -12.16
C TRP A 43 3.67 -11.38 -12.41
N GLU A 44 4.82 -10.70 -12.54
CA GLU A 44 6.13 -11.33 -12.60
C GLU A 44 6.44 -12.11 -11.32
N ASN A 45 6.14 -11.55 -10.15
CA ASN A 45 6.31 -12.23 -8.88
C ASN A 45 5.39 -13.45 -8.76
N GLY A 46 4.15 -13.36 -9.19
CA GLY A 46 3.21 -14.49 -9.22
C GLY A 46 3.66 -15.62 -10.16
N ASN A 47 4.35 -15.28 -11.24
CA ASN A 47 4.85 -16.25 -12.21
C ASN A 47 6.25 -16.80 -11.83
N ARG A 48 6.95 -16.15 -10.89
CA ARG A 48 8.28 -16.55 -10.45
C ARG A 48 8.22 -17.93 -9.79
N GLY A 49 9.07 -18.83 -10.24
CA GLY A 49 9.09 -20.22 -9.76
C GLY A 49 8.16 -21.18 -10.48
N LEU A 50 7.31 -20.68 -11.37
CA LEU A 50 6.54 -21.54 -12.26
C LEU A 50 7.38 -22.03 -13.44
N PRO A 51 7.22 -23.29 -13.90
CA PRO A 51 7.85 -23.74 -15.12
C PRO A 51 7.50 -22.82 -16.31
N ASN A 52 8.50 -22.21 -16.92
CA ASN A 52 8.34 -21.25 -18.01
C ASN A 52 7.47 -20.03 -17.66
N GLY A 53 7.52 -19.54 -16.40
CA GLY A 53 6.73 -18.39 -15.94
C GLY A 53 6.94 -17.13 -16.79
N GLU A 54 8.13 -16.96 -17.37
CA GLU A 54 8.48 -15.87 -18.29
C GLU A 54 7.69 -15.90 -19.62
N LYS A 55 7.08 -17.04 -19.97
CA LYS A 55 6.27 -17.19 -21.17
C LYS A 55 4.80 -16.85 -20.96
N TYR A 56 4.38 -16.55 -19.76
CA TYR A 56 2.98 -16.17 -19.46
C TYR A 56 2.71 -14.70 -19.79
N ILE A 57 3.02 -14.32 -21.03
CA ILE A 57 2.92 -12.93 -21.52
C ILE A 57 1.51 -12.35 -21.42
N LYS A 58 0.47 -13.20 -21.46
CA LYS A 58 -0.91 -12.77 -21.27
C LYS A 58 -1.13 -12.28 -19.84
N SER A 59 -0.65 -13.00 -18.84
CA SER A 59 -0.69 -12.57 -17.43
C SER A 59 0.10 -11.28 -17.22
N LEU A 60 1.32 -11.19 -17.77
CA LEU A 60 2.13 -9.97 -17.70
C LEU A 60 1.42 -8.76 -18.32
N SER A 61 0.68 -8.97 -19.43
CA SER A 61 -0.05 -7.90 -20.08
C SER A 61 -1.16 -7.29 -19.21
N VAL A 62 -1.70 -8.05 -18.26
CA VAL A 62 -2.70 -7.54 -17.29
C VAL A 62 -2.07 -6.44 -16.43
N GLY A 63 -0.88 -6.67 -15.89
CA GLY A 63 -0.17 -5.68 -15.09
C GLY A 63 0.17 -4.41 -15.85
N GLN A 64 0.47 -4.54 -17.15
CA GLN A 64 0.79 -3.39 -18.00
C GLN A 64 -0.40 -2.46 -18.25
N TYR A 65 -1.63 -2.94 -18.08
CA TYR A 65 -2.82 -2.12 -18.27
C TYR A 65 -2.88 -0.94 -17.29
N GLY A 66 -2.45 -1.13 -16.04
CA GLY A 66 -2.37 -0.10 -15.01
C GLY A 66 -1.62 1.15 -15.51
N PRO A 67 -0.29 1.06 -15.70
CA PRO A 67 0.50 2.22 -16.12
C PRO A 67 0.19 2.70 -17.54
N LYS A 68 -0.25 1.83 -18.47
CA LYS A 68 -0.53 2.23 -19.85
C LYS A 68 -1.89 2.89 -20.07
N ARG A 69 -2.88 2.64 -19.20
CA ARG A 69 -4.26 3.10 -19.39
C ARG A 69 -4.98 3.56 -18.14
N CYS A 70 -4.87 2.80 -17.02
CA CYS A 70 -5.65 3.10 -15.82
C CYS A 70 -5.21 4.40 -15.18
N VAL A 71 -3.91 4.65 -15.08
CA VAL A 71 -3.40 5.86 -14.41
C VAL A 71 -3.97 7.11 -15.08
N ASP A 72 -3.96 7.22 -16.40
CA ASP A 72 -4.50 8.40 -17.08
C ASP A 72 -5.99 8.60 -16.78
N ARG A 73 -6.77 7.52 -16.77
CA ARG A 73 -8.21 7.58 -16.42
C ARG A 73 -8.46 8.01 -14.98
N ILE A 74 -7.59 7.53 -14.06
CA ILE A 74 -7.66 7.91 -12.65
C ILE A 74 -7.31 9.39 -12.50
N LEU A 75 -6.25 9.86 -13.16
CA LEU A 75 -5.85 11.26 -13.13
C LEU A 75 -6.96 12.17 -13.66
N ASP A 76 -7.57 11.83 -14.80
CA ASP A 76 -8.71 12.57 -15.37
C ASP A 76 -9.90 12.63 -14.40
N MET A 77 -10.17 11.53 -13.70
CA MET A 77 -11.24 11.47 -12.70
C MET A 77 -10.91 12.34 -11.50
N LEU A 78 -9.71 12.21 -10.93
CA LEU A 78 -9.27 12.98 -9.77
C LEU A 78 -9.26 14.48 -10.06
N ASP A 79 -8.83 14.88 -11.25
CA ASP A 79 -8.87 16.27 -11.71
C ASP A 79 -10.31 16.79 -11.81
N ARG A 80 -11.21 16.02 -12.44
CA ARG A 80 -12.63 16.37 -12.56
C ARG A 80 -13.31 16.65 -11.23
N TYR A 81 -12.94 15.90 -10.17
CA TYR A 81 -13.50 16.06 -8.84
C TYR A 81 -12.67 16.96 -7.91
N GLY A 82 -11.55 17.49 -8.38
CA GLY A 82 -10.65 18.33 -7.58
C GLY A 82 -10.03 17.61 -6.39
N VAL A 83 -9.81 16.30 -6.50
CA VAL A 83 -9.30 15.43 -5.41
C VAL A 83 -7.85 15.09 -5.64
N LYS A 84 -7.05 15.13 -4.56
CA LYS A 84 -5.68 14.61 -4.56
C LYS A 84 -5.64 13.22 -3.94
N ALA A 85 -4.68 12.41 -4.41
CA ALA A 85 -4.52 11.02 -4.00
C ALA A 85 -3.03 10.69 -3.79
N THR A 86 -2.76 9.56 -3.15
CA THR A 86 -1.42 8.99 -3.03
C THR A 86 -1.29 7.78 -3.94
N PHE A 87 -0.21 7.70 -4.69
CA PHE A 87 0.13 6.57 -5.56
C PHE A 87 1.36 5.87 -4.98
N PHE A 88 1.18 4.66 -4.47
CA PHE A 88 2.28 3.82 -4.01
C PHE A 88 2.86 3.05 -5.20
N VAL A 89 4.15 3.23 -5.44
CA VAL A 89 4.81 2.77 -6.66
C VAL A 89 6.04 1.94 -6.33
N PRO A 90 6.18 0.71 -6.86
CA PRO A 90 7.44 -0.02 -6.81
C PRO A 90 8.52 0.70 -7.64
N GLY A 91 9.77 0.70 -7.16
CA GLY A 91 10.88 1.34 -7.85
C GLY A 91 11.09 0.81 -9.28
N LEU A 92 10.92 -0.48 -9.50
CA LEU A 92 11.04 -1.12 -10.82
C LEU A 92 9.92 -0.65 -11.77
N THR A 93 8.71 -0.43 -11.26
CA THR A 93 7.62 0.17 -12.04
C THR A 93 7.94 1.61 -12.42
N ALA A 94 8.54 2.37 -11.50
CA ALA A 94 8.99 3.73 -11.81
C ALA A 94 10.12 3.76 -12.87
N GLU A 95 11.03 2.81 -12.86
CA GLU A 95 12.06 2.69 -13.90
C GLU A 95 11.48 2.31 -15.27
N ARG A 96 10.46 1.44 -15.31
CA ARG A 96 9.82 0.97 -16.54
C ARG A 96 8.87 1.99 -17.16
N TYR A 97 8.23 2.78 -16.31
CA TYR A 97 7.18 3.74 -16.71
C TYR A 97 7.44 5.15 -16.15
N PRO A 98 8.63 5.73 -16.36
CA PRO A 98 9.02 7.00 -15.75
C PRO A 98 8.06 8.13 -16.09
N ASP A 99 7.58 8.20 -17.34
CA ASP A 99 6.63 9.23 -17.79
C ASP A 99 5.30 9.18 -17.04
N VAL A 100 4.86 7.97 -16.64
CA VAL A 100 3.63 7.79 -15.85
C VAL A 100 3.82 8.42 -14.47
N ILE A 101 4.95 8.14 -13.83
CA ILE A 101 5.26 8.64 -12.49
C ILE A 101 5.42 10.16 -12.48
N MET A 102 6.06 10.71 -13.50
CA MET A 102 6.18 12.16 -13.65
C MET A 102 4.80 12.81 -13.82
N ARG A 103 3.91 12.26 -14.66
CA ARG A 103 2.55 12.79 -14.81
C ARG A 103 1.75 12.78 -13.52
N ILE A 104 1.86 11.72 -12.71
CA ILE A 104 1.21 11.64 -11.39
C ILE A 104 1.72 12.78 -10.48
N ALA A 105 3.04 12.97 -10.42
CA ALA A 105 3.66 14.02 -9.60
C ALA A 105 3.33 15.43 -10.11
N GLU A 106 3.39 15.68 -11.42
CA GLU A 106 3.04 16.95 -12.07
C GLU A 106 1.57 17.34 -11.87
N ALA A 107 0.68 16.34 -11.82
CA ALA A 107 -0.72 16.53 -11.45
C ALA A 107 -0.92 16.88 -9.96
N GLY A 108 0.17 16.93 -9.17
CA GLY A 108 0.15 17.31 -7.76
C GLY A 108 -0.37 16.21 -6.83
N HIS A 109 -0.26 14.96 -7.23
CA HIS A 109 -0.53 13.80 -6.39
C HIS A 109 0.75 13.37 -5.66
N GLU A 110 0.58 12.68 -4.53
CA GLU A 110 1.70 12.14 -3.77
C GLU A 110 2.18 10.84 -4.40
N ILE A 111 3.50 10.68 -4.48
CA ILE A 111 4.15 9.40 -4.74
C ILE A 111 4.58 8.81 -3.41
N GLY A 112 4.21 7.55 -3.15
CA GLY A 112 4.64 6.76 -2.01
C GLY A 112 5.49 5.56 -2.45
N HIS A 113 6.30 5.08 -1.53
CA HIS A 113 7.21 3.95 -1.75
C HIS A 113 6.47 2.62 -1.60
N HIS A 114 6.67 1.68 -2.53
CA HIS A 114 6.06 0.36 -2.53
C HIS A 114 7.06 -0.78 -2.81
N GLY A 115 8.21 -0.78 -2.08
CA GLY A 115 9.31 -1.69 -2.41
C GLY A 115 9.99 -1.34 -3.72
N TYR A 116 10.85 -2.24 -4.20
CA TYR A 116 11.51 -2.08 -5.51
C TYR A 116 10.80 -2.91 -6.60
N ALA A 117 10.70 -4.23 -6.43
CA ALA A 117 10.08 -5.15 -7.38
C ALA A 117 8.81 -5.81 -6.79
N HIS A 118 8.08 -5.08 -5.96
CA HIS A 118 6.90 -5.58 -5.24
C HIS A 118 7.19 -6.84 -4.41
N GLU A 119 8.36 -6.91 -3.81
CA GLU A 119 8.83 -8.02 -2.99
C GLU A 119 8.27 -8.00 -1.57
N ARG A 120 8.05 -9.17 -0.99
CA ARG A 120 7.66 -9.28 0.43
C ARG A 120 8.83 -8.90 1.33
N PHE A 121 8.62 -7.97 2.25
CA PHE A 121 9.61 -7.56 3.24
C PHE A 121 9.79 -8.60 4.35
N ALA A 122 8.73 -9.32 4.71
CA ALA A 122 8.84 -10.44 5.62
C ALA A 122 9.79 -11.52 5.07
N GLY A 123 10.77 -11.92 5.87
CA GLY A 123 11.79 -12.90 5.50
C GLY A 123 13.04 -12.34 4.82
N LYS A 124 13.09 -11.04 4.54
CA LYS A 124 14.31 -10.36 4.07
C LYS A 124 15.21 -9.96 5.24
N THR A 125 16.52 -10.00 5.00
CA THR A 125 17.48 -9.48 5.99
C THR A 125 17.36 -7.96 6.11
N THR A 126 17.98 -7.42 7.15
CA THR A 126 18.04 -5.97 7.36
C THR A 126 18.71 -5.26 6.18
N GLU A 127 19.81 -5.81 5.70
CA GLU A 127 20.61 -5.28 4.60
C GLU A 127 19.82 -5.28 3.28
N GLU A 128 19.13 -6.38 2.98
CA GLU A 128 18.25 -6.46 1.80
C GLU A 128 17.14 -5.42 1.84
N GLN A 129 16.52 -5.20 3.01
CA GLN A 129 15.47 -4.19 3.15
C GLN A 129 16.03 -2.78 2.96
N ILE A 130 17.21 -2.49 3.52
CA ILE A 130 17.92 -1.22 3.33
C ILE A 130 18.20 -0.97 1.85
N GLU A 131 18.76 -1.96 1.15
CA GLU A 131 19.05 -1.84 -0.28
C GLU A 131 17.79 -1.52 -1.10
N ILE A 132 16.70 -2.23 -0.84
CA ILE A 132 15.40 -1.99 -1.51
C ILE A 132 14.91 -0.57 -1.28
N ILE A 133 14.93 -0.11 -0.03
CA ILE A 133 14.45 1.22 0.33
C ILE A 133 15.31 2.30 -0.32
N GLU A 134 16.62 2.23 -0.17
CA GLU A 134 17.54 3.26 -0.67
C GLU A 134 17.59 3.30 -2.20
N LYS A 135 17.60 2.14 -2.86
CA LYS A 135 17.52 2.05 -4.31
C LYS A 135 16.27 2.73 -4.86
N THR A 136 15.13 2.45 -4.27
CA THR A 136 13.85 3.02 -4.72
C THR A 136 13.79 4.52 -4.43
N GLN A 137 14.28 4.99 -3.29
CA GLN A 137 14.39 6.41 -2.98
C GLN A 137 15.27 7.16 -3.99
N ALA A 138 16.41 6.57 -4.39
CA ALA A 138 17.28 7.15 -5.41
C ALA A 138 16.58 7.31 -6.77
N ILE A 139 15.75 6.33 -7.16
CA ILE A 139 14.92 6.40 -8.37
C ILE A 139 13.94 7.55 -8.29
N PHE A 140 13.17 7.67 -7.20
CA PHE A 140 12.21 8.76 -7.03
C PHE A 140 12.91 10.12 -7.00
N LYS A 141 14.00 10.24 -6.26
CA LYS A 141 14.78 11.49 -6.24
C LYS A 141 15.23 11.93 -7.64
N LYS A 142 15.62 10.97 -8.48
CA LYS A 142 15.97 11.25 -9.88
C LYS A 142 14.79 11.66 -10.73
N LEU A 143 13.61 11.04 -10.56
CA LEU A 143 12.43 11.27 -11.40
C LEU A 143 11.63 12.51 -11.00
N ILE A 144 11.40 12.71 -9.70
CA ILE A 144 10.53 13.77 -9.18
C ILE A 144 11.25 14.80 -8.32
N GLY A 145 12.59 14.72 -8.20
CA GLY A 145 13.43 15.74 -7.56
C GLY A 145 13.57 15.60 -6.04
N HIS A 146 12.86 14.70 -5.39
CA HIS A 146 12.91 14.51 -3.93
C HIS A 146 12.68 13.05 -3.52
N GLU A 147 13.05 12.73 -2.31
CA GLU A 147 12.72 11.45 -1.66
C GLU A 147 11.26 11.46 -1.19
N VAL A 148 10.60 10.30 -1.22
CA VAL A 148 9.23 10.15 -0.76
C VAL A 148 9.16 9.83 0.73
N THR A 149 8.08 10.22 1.39
CA THR A 149 7.94 10.09 2.84
C THR A 149 6.83 9.12 3.28
N GLY A 150 6.03 8.65 2.35
CA GLY A 150 5.00 7.64 2.56
C GLY A 150 5.47 6.26 2.11
N PHE A 151 5.09 5.22 2.84
CA PHE A 151 5.40 3.83 2.53
C PHE A 151 4.15 2.96 2.60
N ARG A 152 4.03 2.00 1.67
CA ARG A 152 3.11 0.87 1.78
C ARG A 152 3.90 -0.41 1.49
N THR A 153 3.74 -1.42 2.35
CA THR A 153 4.44 -2.67 2.15
C THR A 153 3.81 -3.49 1.02
N PRO A 154 4.61 -3.99 0.07
CA PRO A 154 4.12 -4.92 -0.94
C PRO A 154 3.54 -6.18 -0.29
N SER A 155 2.42 -6.69 -0.82
CA SER A 155 1.77 -7.91 -0.35
C SER A 155 1.33 -7.93 1.13
N GLY A 156 1.28 -6.79 1.78
CA GLY A 156 0.70 -6.61 3.11
C GLY A 156 1.52 -7.10 4.31
N ASP A 157 2.72 -7.68 4.12
CA ASP A 157 3.57 -8.16 5.20
C ASP A 157 4.94 -7.49 5.22
N TRP A 158 5.40 -7.14 6.42
CA TRP A 158 6.76 -6.64 6.67
C TRP A 158 7.43 -7.38 7.83
N ALA A 159 8.75 -7.21 7.97
CA ALA A 159 9.50 -7.76 9.10
C ALA A 159 9.39 -6.83 10.31
N LYS A 160 9.62 -7.38 11.50
CA LYS A 160 9.58 -6.61 12.76
C LYS A 160 10.47 -5.37 12.74
N ILE A 161 11.59 -5.42 12.02
CA ILE A 161 12.56 -4.33 11.91
C ILE A 161 12.12 -3.23 10.91
N THR A 162 11.23 -3.53 9.97
CA THR A 162 10.86 -2.63 8.87
C THR A 162 10.43 -1.23 9.34
N PRO A 163 9.56 -1.07 10.35
CA PRO A 163 9.16 0.27 10.82
C PRO A 163 10.34 1.12 11.29
N GLN A 164 11.30 0.50 11.97
CA GLN A 164 12.51 1.20 12.41
C GLN A 164 13.35 1.66 11.23
N LEU A 165 13.58 0.79 10.25
CA LEU A 165 14.38 1.12 9.06
C LEU A 165 13.77 2.28 8.26
N LEU A 166 12.44 2.30 8.14
CA LEU A 166 11.71 3.38 7.48
C LEU A 166 11.84 4.69 8.26
N TYR A 167 11.58 4.65 9.57
CA TYR A 167 11.66 5.82 10.44
C TYR A 167 13.05 6.46 10.43
N GLU A 168 14.11 5.66 10.56
CA GLU A 168 15.50 6.11 10.50
C GLU A 168 15.89 6.74 9.17
N ARG A 169 15.16 6.40 8.07
CA ARG A 169 15.36 6.95 6.72
C ARG A 169 14.40 8.08 6.36
N GLY A 170 13.77 8.68 7.38
CA GLY A 170 12.96 9.88 7.21
C GLY A 170 11.56 9.67 6.65
N PHE A 171 11.09 8.43 6.56
CA PHE A 171 9.67 8.20 6.26
C PHE A 171 8.80 8.74 7.40
N ARG A 172 7.69 9.34 7.05
CA ARG A 172 6.76 9.97 7.99
C ARG A 172 5.59 9.07 8.33
N TYR A 173 5.17 8.23 7.39
CA TYR A 173 4.05 7.34 7.60
C TYR A 173 4.18 6.05 6.79
N SER A 174 3.45 5.04 7.26
CA SER A 174 3.12 3.83 6.55
C SER A 174 1.62 3.69 6.39
N SER A 175 1.18 2.99 5.35
CA SER A 175 -0.20 2.60 5.12
C SER A 175 -0.25 1.09 4.84
N SER A 176 0.12 0.29 5.84
CA SER A 176 0.35 -1.16 5.68
C SER A 176 -0.47 -2.02 6.63
N MET A 177 -0.72 -1.55 7.84
CA MET A 177 -1.37 -2.31 8.89
C MET A 177 -2.90 -2.25 8.81
N ARG A 178 -3.55 -3.20 9.46
CA ARG A 178 -5.02 -3.39 9.43
C ARG A 178 -5.64 -3.50 10.81
N GLY A 179 -4.89 -3.13 11.86
CA GLY A 179 -5.29 -3.32 13.26
C GLY A 179 -6.22 -2.27 13.83
N ASP A 180 -6.40 -1.13 13.15
CA ASP A 180 -7.30 -0.04 13.57
C ASP A 180 -7.99 0.55 12.33
N ASP A 181 -8.97 1.40 12.55
CA ASP A 181 -9.63 2.20 11.50
C ASP A 181 -9.23 3.69 11.57
N ARG A 182 -8.31 4.04 12.46
CA ARG A 182 -7.81 5.39 12.68
C ARG A 182 -6.28 5.42 12.61
N PRO A 183 -5.69 6.52 12.13
CA PRO A 183 -4.25 6.69 12.17
C PRO A 183 -3.70 6.62 13.61
N TYR A 184 -2.54 6.00 13.78
CA TYR A 184 -1.89 5.92 15.09
C TYR A 184 -0.36 6.06 14.99
N ARG A 185 0.27 6.42 16.12
CA ARG A 185 1.72 6.51 16.22
C ARG A 185 2.31 5.13 16.43
N THR A 186 3.29 4.77 15.61
CA THR A 186 3.99 3.50 15.72
C THR A 186 4.91 3.46 16.93
N ILE A 187 4.96 2.32 17.60
CA ILE A 187 5.91 2.04 18.68
C ILE A 187 7.13 1.34 18.06
N ILE A 188 8.30 1.95 18.20
CA ILE A 188 9.58 1.40 17.75
C ILE A 188 10.49 1.24 18.98
N ASN A 189 10.99 0.03 19.20
CA ASN A 189 11.84 -0.32 20.35
C ASN A 189 11.24 0.05 21.73
N GLY A 190 9.91 -0.04 21.85
CA GLY A 190 9.17 0.29 23.08
C GLY A 190 8.86 1.78 23.23
N GLU A 191 9.32 2.63 22.34
CA GLU A 191 9.08 4.07 22.37
C GLU A 191 8.04 4.49 21.34
N LYS A 192 7.14 5.38 21.72
CA LYS A 192 6.14 5.98 20.84
C LYS A 192 6.81 7.04 19.98
N THR A 193 6.78 6.85 18.66
CA THR A 193 7.40 7.76 17.69
C THR A 193 6.39 8.71 17.05
N ASP A 194 6.85 9.61 16.20
CA ASP A 194 6.02 10.42 15.31
C ASP A 194 5.82 9.76 13.92
N PHE A 195 6.30 8.54 13.74
CA PHE A 195 5.99 7.71 12.58
C PHE A 195 4.53 7.23 12.65
N ILE A 196 3.72 7.64 11.68
CA ILE A 196 2.28 7.39 11.67
C ILE A 196 1.96 6.15 10.86
N GLU A 197 1.14 5.27 11.40
CA GLU A 197 0.47 4.25 10.61
C GLU A 197 -0.92 4.75 10.21
N ILE A 198 -1.24 4.67 8.92
CA ILE A 198 -2.54 4.96 8.34
C ILE A 198 -3.12 3.62 7.89
N PRO A 199 -3.96 2.96 8.70
CA PRO A 199 -4.42 1.61 8.43
C PRO A 199 -5.25 1.51 7.16
N THR A 200 -5.12 0.37 6.49
CA THR A 200 -5.98 -0.03 5.36
C THR A 200 -6.95 -1.12 5.78
N LYS A 201 -8.00 -1.34 4.99
CA LYS A 201 -8.99 -2.38 5.22
C LYS A 201 -9.19 -3.21 3.96
N TRP A 202 -9.35 -4.52 4.14
CA TRP A 202 -9.63 -5.43 3.04
C TRP A 202 -10.96 -5.12 2.34
N GLU A 203 -11.92 -4.61 3.10
CA GLU A 203 -13.27 -4.30 2.63
C GLU A 203 -13.30 -3.15 1.62
N VAL A 204 -12.29 -2.28 1.66
CA VAL A 204 -12.14 -1.13 0.75
C VAL A 204 -10.90 -1.27 -0.16
N ASP A 205 -10.49 -2.49 -0.40
CA ASP A 205 -9.38 -2.86 -1.28
C ASP A 205 -9.96 -3.57 -2.53
N ASP A 206 -9.91 -2.93 -3.68
CA ASP A 206 -10.49 -3.45 -4.91
C ASP A 206 -9.73 -4.68 -5.44
N TYR A 207 -8.45 -4.83 -5.13
CA TYR A 207 -7.68 -6.02 -5.49
C TYR A 207 -8.31 -7.30 -4.93
N VAL A 208 -8.78 -7.26 -3.68
CA VAL A 208 -9.40 -8.42 -3.02
C VAL A 208 -10.68 -8.86 -3.74
N ALA A 209 -11.44 -7.91 -4.26
CA ALA A 209 -12.71 -8.16 -4.92
C ALA A 209 -12.58 -8.40 -6.43
N MET A 210 -11.63 -7.77 -7.10
CA MET A 210 -11.58 -7.65 -8.56
C MET A 210 -10.38 -8.35 -9.19
N ALA A 211 -9.32 -8.66 -8.42
CA ALA A 211 -8.14 -9.29 -8.98
C ALA A 211 -8.42 -10.72 -9.42
N TYR A 212 -8.06 -11.01 -10.65
CA TYR A 212 -8.13 -12.33 -11.25
C TYR A 212 -6.75 -12.77 -11.73
N ASN A 213 -6.30 -13.93 -11.27
CA ASN A 213 -5.05 -14.53 -11.71
C ASN A 213 -5.33 -15.92 -12.30
N MET A 214 -5.06 -16.08 -13.59
CA MET A 214 -5.21 -17.35 -14.26
C MET A 214 -4.05 -18.30 -13.98
N TYR A 215 -2.88 -17.79 -13.62
CA TYR A 215 -1.67 -18.56 -13.35
C TYR A 215 -0.98 -18.10 -12.06
N PRO A 216 -0.64 -19.05 -11.17
CA PRO A 216 -1.03 -20.46 -11.25
C PRO A 216 -2.55 -20.63 -11.15
N ALA A 217 -3.09 -21.54 -11.95
CA ALA A 217 -4.51 -21.92 -11.86
C ALA A 217 -4.84 -22.57 -10.51
N GLU A 218 -3.82 -23.02 -9.80
CA GLU A 218 -3.88 -23.65 -8.50
C GLU A 218 -3.17 -22.79 -7.42
N PRO A 219 -3.69 -22.77 -6.19
CA PRO A 219 -4.92 -23.45 -5.79
C PRO A 219 -6.14 -22.84 -6.49
N ALA A 220 -6.97 -23.72 -7.01
CA ALA A 220 -8.16 -23.38 -7.77
C ALA A 220 -9.04 -22.36 -7.02
N GLY A 221 -9.75 -21.56 -7.76
CA GLY A 221 -10.79 -20.72 -7.20
C GLY A 221 -10.32 -19.35 -6.76
N GLN A 222 -9.30 -18.82 -7.38
CA GLN A 222 -8.94 -17.41 -7.23
C GLN A 222 -9.80 -16.52 -8.15
N ASP A 223 -10.99 -16.96 -8.51
CA ASP A 223 -11.99 -16.14 -9.17
C ASP A 223 -12.51 -15.09 -8.20
N ARG A 224 -11.85 -13.96 -8.15
CA ARG A 224 -12.17 -12.85 -7.25
C ARG A 224 -12.90 -11.73 -7.97
N ILE A 225 -13.47 -12.00 -9.13
CA ILE A 225 -14.26 -11.01 -9.84
C ILE A 225 -15.62 -10.89 -9.16
N SER A 226 -15.78 -9.82 -8.43
CA SER A 226 -17.04 -9.43 -7.82
C SER A 226 -17.89 -8.56 -8.75
N SER A 227 -19.18 -8.46 -8.45
CA SER A 227 -20.01 -7.51 -9.17
C SER A 227 -19.62 -6.07 -8.80
N TYR A 228 -19.71 -5.17 -9.75
CA TYR A 228 -19.47 -3.75 -9.53
C TYR A 228 -20.28 -3.18 -8.36
N ARG A 229 -21.55 -3.60 -8.24
CA ARG A 229 -22.44 -3.18 -7.15
C ARG A 229 -21.98 -3.63 -5.78
N LEU A 230 -21.44 -4.84 -5.67
CA LEU A 230 -20.95 -5.35 -4.39
C LEU A 230 -19.73 -4.55 -3.92
N VAL A 231 -18.83 -4.18 -4.85
CA VAL A 231 -17.67 -3.33 -4.54
C VAL A 231 -18.13 -1.95 -4.14
N GLU A 232 -19.04 -1.33 -4.91
CA GLU A 232 -19.62 -0.03 -4.59
C GLU A 232 -20.29 -0.02 -3.20
N ASP A 233 -21.10 -1.04 -2.89
CA ASP A 233 -21.75 -1.18 -1.59
C ASP A 233 -20.76 -1.25 -0.43
N ASN A 234 -19.60 -1.90 -0.63
CA ASN A 234 -18.55 -1.97 0.39
C ASN A 234 -17.89 -0.60 0.64
N PHE A 235 -17.70 0.20 -0.41
CA PHE A 235 -17.14 1.55 -0.27
C PHE A 235 -18.13 2.56 0.31
N MET A 236 -19.44 2.31 0.20
CA MET A 236 -20.50 3.22 0.66
C MET A 236 -20.97 2.94 2.10
N ARG A 237 -20.54 1.86 2.73
CA ARG A 237 -20.86 1.48 4.12
C ARG A 237 -19.84 2.00 5.12
#